data_6fc392259bf289b23f398c71b885b466
#
_entry.id   6fc392259bf289b23f398c71b885b466
#
_cell.length_a   1.000
_cell.length_b   1.000
_cell.length_c   1.000
_cell.angle_alpha   90.00
_cell.angle_beta   90.00
_cell.angle_gamma   90.00
#
_symmetry.space_group_name_H-M   'P 1'
#
loop_
_entity.id
_entity.type
_entity.pdbx_description
1 polymer ?
#
loop_
_entity_poly.entity_id
_entity_poly.type
_entity_poly.pdbx_seq_one_letter_code
_entity_poly.pdbx_strand_id
1 'polypeptide(L)'
;LGEIPQSPCPHLIHRYADRVVLLSTNRCFALCRFCFRKRLWKEPPFIVTEGELDEVTGYLRNHPEVRDILISGGDPLTIPDEQFFPIVDRLAAVPSLEIIRVCSRAPVFEPSRITEAFAERLGRCEKTWFMTHFNHPRELTADSLEACRRLRANGIPVLNQTVLLKGVNDDPVLLADFFHELAAHRILPHYLFHIDP
;
A
#
# COMPACT_ATOMS: atom_id res chain seq x y z
N LEU A 1 -4.21 5.50 -17.61
CA LEU A 1 -5.19 5.62 -16.53
C LEU A 1 -5.51 7.06 -16.11
N GLY A 2 -4.94 8.08 -16.78
CA GLY A 2 -5.28 9.49 -16.53
C GLY A 2 -4.91 10.01 -15.14
N GLU A 3 -3.91 9.45 -14.48
CA GLU A 3 -3.47 9.90 -13.15
C GLU A 3 -2.83 11.30 -13.19
N ILE A 4 -2.06 11.63 -14.25
CA ILE A 4 -1.34 12.91 -14.37
C ILE A 4 -2.29 14.14 -14.34
N PRO A 5 -3.41 14.15 -15.07
CA PRO A 5 -4.36 15.28 -15.01
C PRO A 5 -5.04 15.46 -13.65
N GLN A 6 -4.88 14.50 -12.73
CA GLN A 6 -5.52 14.46 -11.41
C GLN A 6 -4.51 14.67 -10.27
N SER A 7 -3.32 15.19 -10.58
CA SER A 7 -2.27 15.50 -9.59
C SER A 7 -2.32 16.99 -9.22
N PRO A 8 -2.89 17.35 -8.07
CA PRO A 8 -2.98 18.75 -7.63
C PRO A 8 -1.65 19.31 -7.13
N CYS A 9 -0.73 18.45 -6.70
CA CYS A 9 0.63 18.76 -6.31
C CYS A 9 1.55 17.56 -6.61
N PRO A 10 2.89 17.71 -6.55
CA PRO A 10 3.82 16.62 -6.84
C PRO A 10 3.48 15.34 -6.07
N HIS A 11 3.52 14.23 -6.76
CA HIS A 11 3.32 12.88 -6.21
C HIS A 11 1.97 12.59 -5.56
N LEU A 12 1.00 13.52 -5.58
CA LEU A 12 -0.35 13.31 -5.06
C LEU A 12 -1.34 13.11 -6.22
N ILE A 13 -2.16 12.07 -6.14
CA ILE A 13 -3.24 11.80 -7.09
C ILE A 13 -4.57 11.91 -6.34
N HIS A 14 -5.45 12.83 -6.77
CA HIS A 14 -6.77 13.05 -6.21
C HIS A 14 -7.84 12.78 -7.27
N ARG A 15 -8.34 11.53 -7.29
CA ARG A 15 -9.36 11.08 -8.26
C ARG A 15 -10.77 10.95 -7.66
N TYR A 16 -10.85 10.62 -6.38
CA TYR A 16 -12.11 10.41 -5.65
C TYR A 16 -12.24 11.48 -4.59
N ALA A 17 -13.47 11.96 -4.36
CA ALA A 17 -13.74 13.09 -3.47
C ALA A 17 -13.17 12.92 -2.05
N ASP A 18 -13.17 11.68 -1.53
CA ASP A 18 -12.85 11.36 -0.14
C ASP A 18 -11.47 10.74 0.07
N ARG A 19 -10.70 10.48 -1.02
CA ARG A 19 -9.42 9.78 -0.91
C ARG A 19 -8.40 10.16 -1.96
N VAL A 20 -7.14 10.06 -1.55
CA VAL A 20 -5.98 10.37 -2.40
C VAL A 20 -4.93 9.26 -2.37
N VAL A 21 -4.04 9.27 -3.34
CA VAL A 21 -2.87 8.37 -3.39
C VAL A 21 -1.61 9.23 -3.39
N LEU A 22 -0.73 8.99 -2.42
CA LEU A 22 0.63 9.51 -2.39
C LEU A 22 1.58 8.52 -3.07
N LEU A 23 2.26 8.97 -4.11
CA LEU A 23 3.36 8.24 -4.74
C LEU A 23 4.65 8.52 -3.98
N SER A 24 4.91 7.78 -2.91
CA SER A 24 6.02 8.05 -2.00
C SER A 24 7.40 7.71 -2.58
N THR A 25 7.44 6.80 -3.55
CA THR A 25 8.65 6.36 -4.27
C THR A 25 8.25 5.66 -5.57
N ASN A 26 9.20 5.49 -6.50
CA ASN A 26 9.04 4.61 -7.66
C ASN A 26 9.85 3.31 -7.56
N ARG A 27 10.54 3.05 -6.43
CA ARG A 27 11.27 1.81 -6.20
C ARG A 27 10.34 0.70 -5.78
N CYS A 28 10.65 -0.54 -6.17
CA CYS A 28 9.91 -1.75 -5.79
C CYS A 28 10.87 -2.89 -5.47
N PHE A 29 10.47 -3.81 -4.58
CA PHE A 29 11.18 -5.08 -4.36
C PHE A 29 11.11 -5.99 -5.59
N ALA A 30 10.03 -5.90 -6.38
CA ALA A 30 9.86 -6.67 -7.62
C ALA A 30 9.02 -5.90 -8.64
N LEU A 31 9.30 -6.13 -9.93
CA LEU A 31 8.59 -5.53 -11.04
C LEU A 31 7.40 -6.41 -11.47
N CYS A 32 6.23 -6.13 -10.93
CA CYS A 32 5.01 -6.88 -11.20
C CYS A 32 4.59 -6.73 -12.67
N ARG A 33 4.46 -7.84 -13.41
CA ARG A 33 4.09 -7.82 -14.84
C ARG A 33 2.73 -7.14 -15.11
N PHE A 34 1.82 -7.19 -14.15
CA PHE A 34 0.49 -6.59 -14.21
C PHE A 34 0.43 -5.15 -13.67
N CYS A 35 1.55 -4.55 -13.27
CA CYS A 35 1.58 -3.22 -12.68
C CYS A 35 1.08 -2.17 -13.68
N PHE A 36 0.03 -1.43 -13.33
CA PHE A 36 -0.50 -0.35 -14.16
C PHE A 36 0.36 0.93 -14.11
N ARG A 37 1.29 1.04 -13.11
CA ARG A 37 2.24 2.15 -12.97
C ARG A 37 3.62 1.85 -13.59
N LYS A 38 3.72 0.96 -14.57
CA LYS A 38 4.99 0.61 -15.25
C LYS A 38 5.76 1.81 -15.78
N ARG A 39 5.08 2.90 -16.11
CA ARG A 39 5.72 4.14 -16.56
C ARG A 39 6.73 4.67 -15.54
N LEU A 40 6.45 4.53 -14.23
CA LEU A 40 7.34 5.00 -13.16
C LEU A 40 8.70 4.29 -13.13
N TRP A 41 8.80 3.09 -13.72
CA TRP A 41 10.07 2.36 -13.78
C TRP A 41 11.10 3.00 -14.71
N LYS A 42 10.64 3.88 -15.62
CA LYS A 42 11.50 4.59 -16.58
C LYS A 42 11.96 5.94 -16.04
N GLU A 43 11.38 6.39 -14.94
CA GLU A 43 11.74 7.65 -14.30
C GLU A 43 12.96 7.48 -13.38
N PRO A 44 13.76 8.53 -13.17
CA PRO A 44 14.81 8.47 -12.17
C PRO A 44 14.28 8.05 -10.81
N PRO A 45 15.04 7.28 -10.02
CA PRO A 45 14.61 6.89 -8.67
C PRO A 45 14.34 8.12 -7.79
N PHE A 46 13.20 8.10 -7.10
CA PHE A 46 12.84 9.14 -6.15
C PHE A 46 12.29 8.57 -4.84
N ILE A 47 12.36 9.36 -3.82
CA ILE A 47 11.58 9.28 -2.58
C ILE A 47 11.00 10.68 -2.38
N VAL A 48 9.72 10.77 -2.01
CA VAL A 48 9.08 12.07 -1.74
C VAL A 48 9.90 12.86 -0.73
N THR A 49 10.22 14.10 -1.07
CA THR A 49 11.02 15.01 -0.24
C THR A 49 10.16 15.65 0.86
N GLU A 50 10.81 16.23 1.86
CA GLU A 50 10.11 16.97 2.92
C GLU A 50 9.30 18.14 2.36
N GLY A 51 9.84 18.89 1.39
CA GLY A 51 9.16 20.01 0.75
C GLY A 51 7.91 19.57 -0.01
N GLU A 52 8.01 18.49 -0.79
CA GLU A 52 6.85 17.91 -1.48
C GLU A 52 5.79 17.39 -0.50
N LEU A 53 6.23 16.81 0.61
CA LEU A 53 5.31 16.36 1.67
C LEU A 53 4.64 17.56 2.38
N ASP A 54 5.30 18.71 2.48
CA ASP A 54 4.69 19.96 2.96
C ASP A 54 3.59 20.44 2.02
N GLU A 55 3.81 20.38 0.70
CA GLU A 55 2.78 20.69 -0.30
C GLU A 55 1.59 19.74 -0.19
N VAL A 56 1.84 18.43 -0.06
CA VAL A 56 0.80 17.41 0.12
C VAL A 56 -0.02 17.68 1.39
N THR A 57 0.63 17.88 2.53
CA THR A 57 -0.10 18.13 3.79
C THR A 57 -0.81 19.49 3.78
N GLY A 58 -0.24 20.49 3.12
CA GLY A 58 -0.90 21.78 2.87
C GLY A 58 -2.18 21.63 2.03
N TYR A 59 -2.09 20.86 0.94
CA TYR A 59 -3.25 20.52 0.11
C TYR A 59 -4.35 19.83 0.94
N LEU A 60 -3.99 18.80 1.72
CA LEU A 60 -4.94 18.03 2.54
C LEU A 60 -5.64 18.90 3.58
N ARG A 61 -4.94 19.87 4.20
CA ARG A 61 -5.56 20.81 5.15
C ARG A 61 -6.60 21.72 4.50
N ASN A 62 -6.43 22.01 3.21
CA ASN A 62 -7.38 22.81 2.42
C ASN A 62 -8.51 21.98 1.80
N HIS A 63 -8.44 20.64 1.94
CA HIS A 63 -9.40 19.67 1.41
C HIS A 63 -9.88 18.72 2.52
N PRO A 64 -10.66 19.21 3.51
CA PRO A 64 -11.10 18.42 4.67
C PRO A 64 -12.05 17.29 4.31
N GLU A 65 -12.60 17.25 3.11
CA GLU A 65 -13.38 16.14 2.55
C GLU A 65 -12.53 14.89 2.31
N VAL A 66 -11.19 15.04 2.17
CA VAL A 66 -10.27 13.92 2.04
C VAL A 66 -10.01 13.32 3.42
N ARG A 67 -10.48 12.08 3.60
CA ARG A 67 -10.40 11.33 4.87
C ARG A 67 -9.50 10.11 4.80
N ASP A 68 -9.09 9.69 3.60
CA ASP A 68 -8.36 8.46 3.34
C ASP A 68 -7.17 8.74 2.41
N ILE A 69 -5.96 8.31 2.82
CA ILE A 69 -4.76 8.40 1.99
C ILE A 69 -4.10 7.04 1.83
N LEU A 70 -3.72 6.70 0.59
CA LEU A 70 -2.93 5.53 0.27
C LEU A 70 -1.46 5.93 0.05
N ILE A 71 -0.56 5.48 0.90
CA ILE A 71 0.90 5.58 0.68
C ILE A 71 1.28 4.44 -0.26
N SER A 72 1.66 4.79 -1.48
CA SER A 72 1.87 3.85 -2.60
C SER A 72 2.96 4.39 -3.55
N GLY A 73 2.79 4.17 -4.85
CA GLY A 73 3.73 4.58 -5.91
C GLY A 73 4.39 3.36 -6.52
N GLY A 74 5.67 3.14 -6.21
CA GLY A 74 6.32 1.84 -6.25
C GLY A 74 5.90 1.04 -5.02
N ASP A 75 6.85 0.59 -4.23
CA ASP A 75 6.57 -0.04 -2.94
C ASP A 75 7.14 0.83 -1.81
N PRO A 76 6.29 1.43 -0.96
CA PRO A 76 6.73 2.38 0.07
C PRO A 76 7.68 1.75 1.09
N LEU A 77 7.66 0.43 1.28
CA LEU A 77 8.57 -0.23 2.22
C LEU A 77 9.99 -0.43 1.68
N THR A 78 10.26 -0.02 0.43
CA THR A 78 11.65 0.16 -0.06
C THR A 78 12.31 1.40 0.52
N ILE A 79 11.53 2.30 1.12
CA ILE A 79 12.02 3.48 1.83
C ILE A 79 12.58 3.05 3.19
N PRO A 80 13.80 3.47 3.58
CA PRO A 80 14.33 3.21 4.93
C PRO A 80 13.43 3.79 6.03
N ASP A 81 13.44 3.17 7.21
CA ASP A 81 12.57 3.57 8.33
C ASP A 81 12.70 5.04 8.71
N GLU A 82 13.93 5.56 8.68
CA GLU A 82 14.25 6.94 9.03
C GLU A 82 13.57 7.97 8.11
N GLN A 83 13.22 7.55 6.89
CA GLN A 83 12.52 8.39 5.90
C GLN A 83 11.04 8.01 5.79
N PHE A 84 10.68 6.73 6.01
CA PHE A 84 9.31 6.25 5.89
C PHE A 84 8.42 6.75 7.04
N PHE A 85 8.87 6.63 8.28
CA PHE A 85 8.06 7.02 9.44
C PHE A 85 7.74 8.52 9.51
N PRO A 86 8.65 9.44 9.16
CA PRO A 86 8.29 10.86 9.02
C PRO A 86 7.12 11.11 8.05
N ILE A 87 6.99 10.34 6.97
CA ILE A 87 5.85 10.44 6.06
C ILE A 87 4.57 10.08 6.80
N VAL A 88 4.57 8.94 7.51
CA VAL A 88 3.40 8.47 8.27
C VAL A 88 3.02 9.49 9.36
N ASP A 89 4.00 9.98 10.12
CA ASP A 89 3.77 10.91 11.24
C ASP A 89 3.17 12.24 10.76
N ARG A 90 3.68 12.78 9.64
CA ARG A 90 3.17 14.04 9.07
C ARG A 90 1.75 13.89 8.53
N LEU A 91 1.44 12.76 7.90
CA LEU A 91 0.09 12.46 7.44
C LEU A 91 -0.86 12.25 8.63
N ALA A 92 -0.41 11.55 9.67
CA ALA A 92 -1.20 11.33 10.89
C ALA A 92 -1.58 12.64 11.60
N ALA A 93 -0.73 13.65 11.47
CA ALA A 93 -0.98 15.00 12.03
C ALA A 93 -2.00 15.83 11.22
N VAL A 94 -2.47 15.37 10.06
CA VAL A 94 -3.53 16.02 9.29
C VAL A 94 -4.89 15.67 9.95
N PRO A 95 -5.65 16.66 10.43
CA PRO A 95 -6.85 16.40 11.22
C PRO A 95 -7.96 15.67 10.45
N SER A 96 -8.12 15.96 9.15
CA SER A 96 -9.16 15.35 8.32
C SER A 96 -8.89 13.88 7.99
N LEU A 97 -7.62 13.45 7.99
CA LEU A 97 -7.30 12.06 7.68
C LEU A 97 -7.71 11.14 8.82
N GLU A 98 -8.54 10.16 8.51
CA GLU A 98 -9.01 9.10 9.40
C GLU A 98 -8.35 7.77 9.10
N ILE A 99 -7.94 7.55 7.83
CA ILE A 99 -7.37 6.31 7.34
C ILE A 99 -6.07 6.60 6.59
N ILE A 100 -4.99 5.91 6.98
CA ILE A 100 -3.70 5.92 6.29
C ILE A 100 -3.39 4.49 5.87
N ARG A 101 -3.43 4.19 4.57
CA ARG A 101 -3.20 2.84 4.05
C ARG A 101 -1.78 2.72 3.52
N VAL A 102 -0.97 1.86 4.13
CA VAL A 102 0.36 1.49 3.61
C VAL A 102 0.18 0.36 2.61
N CYS A 103 0.44 0.66 1.33
CA CYS A 103 0.22 -0.30 0.23
C CYS A 103 1.55 -0.94 -0.17
N SER A 104 1.81 -2.18 0.25
CA SER A 104 3.10 -2.84 0.02
C SER A 104 2.96 -4.34 -0.26
N ARG A 105 3.81 -4.84 -1.16
CA ARG A 105 4.01 -6.26 -1.38
C ARG A 105 5.21 -6.84 -0.63
N ALA A 106 5.77 -6.10 0.33
CA ALA A 106 6.86 -6.61 1.17
C ALA A 106 6.54 -7.96 1.82
N PRO A 107 5.31 -8.24 2.33
CA PRO A 107 5.00 -9.56 2.86
C PRO A 107 5.27 -10.71 1.87
N VAL A 108 5.16 -10.45 0.55
CA VAL A 108 5.37 -11.44 -0.51
C VAL A 108 6.83 -11.53 -0.95
N PHE A 109 7.50 -10.38 -1.11
CA PHE A 109 8.83 -10.33 -1.74
C PHE A 109 9.99 -10.16 -0.77
N GLU A 110 9.76 -9.49 0.33
CA GLU A 110 10.76 -9.18 1.35
C GLU A 110 10.09 -9.18 2.74
N PRO A 111 9.56 -10.32 3.22
CA PRO A 111 8.86 -10.39 4.50
C PRO A 111 9.74 -9.97 5.69
N SER A 112 11.05 -10.11 5.59
CA SER A 112 12.02 -9.68 6.60
C SER A 112 12.01 -8.17 6.84
N ARG A 113 11.50 -7.38 5.87
CA ARG A 113 11.32 -5.92 5.99
C ARG A 113 10.32 -5.56 7.10
N ILE A 114 9.36 -6.44 7.39
CA ILE A 114 8.36 -6.24 8.44
C ILE A 114 8.84 -6.91 9.71
N THR A 115 9.78 -6.23 10.40
CA THR A 115 10.27 -6.64 11.72
C THR A 115 9.22 -6.36 12.81
N GLU A 116 9.41 -6.94 14.01
CA GLU A 116 8.56 -6.61 15.16
C GLU A 116 8.63 -5.12 15.49
N ALA A 117 9.84 -4.55 15.51
CA ALA A 117 10.05 -3.12 15.76
C ALA A 117 9.36 -2.22 14.74
N PHE A 118 9.40 -2.61 13.44
CA PHE A 118 8.67 -1.89 12.40
C PHE A 118 7.16 -1.93 12.64
N ALA A 119 6.61 -3.12 12.91
CA ALA A 119 5.17 -3.30 13.15
C ALA A 119 4.70 -2.54 14.40
N GLU A 120 5.47 -2.60 15.50
CA GLU A 120 5.22 -1.84 16.72
C GLU A 120 5.20 -0.33 16.44
N ARG A 121 6.22 0.18 15.74
CA ARG A 121 6.30 1.62 15.43
C ARG A 121 5.14 2.08 14.54
N LEU A 122 4.76 1.26 13.55
CA LEU A 122 3.65 1.56 12.65
C LEU A 122 2.29 1.51 13.39
N GLY A 123 2.12 0.56 14.30
CA GLY A 123 0.90 0.38 15.10
C GLY A 123 0.64 1.51 16.10
N ARG A 124 1.62 2.36 16.43
CA ARG A 124 1.42 3.57 17.25
C ARG A 124 0.51 4.60 16.58
N CYS A 125 0.38 4.53 15.25
CA CYS A 125 -0.58 5.35 14.51
C CYS A 125 -1.88 4.57 14.31
N GLU A 126 -2.89 4.82 15.16
CA GLU A 126 -4.19 4.13 15.14
C GLU A 126 -4.97 4.28 13.81
N LYS A 127 -4.59 5.27 12.97
CA LYS A 127 -5.18 5.49 11.65
C LYS A 127 -4.64 4.52 10.59
N THR A 128 -3.61 3.72 10.93
CA THR A 128 -2.87 2.91 9.95
C THR A 128 -3.60 1.61 9.60
N TRP A 129 -3.70 1.37 8.30
CA TRP A 129 -4.14 0.12 7.69
C TRP A 129 -3.03 -0.39 6.78
N PHE A 130 -2.86 -1.69 6.67
CA PHE A 130 -1.90 -2.29 5.76
C PHE A 130 -2.61 -2.98 4.60
N MET A 131 -2.25 -2.63 3.37
CA MET A 131 -2.84 -3.16 2.16
C MET A 131 -1.79 -3.96 1.41
N THR A 132 -1.86 -5.29 1.53
CA THR A 132 -0.96 -6.20 0.83
C THR A 132 -1.54 -6.68 -0.49
N HIS A 133 -0.77 -7.44 -1.25
CA HIS A 133 -1.15 -7.87 -2.58
C HIS A 133 -0.66 -9.30 -2.84
N PHE A 134 -1.43 -10.26 -2.35
CA PHE A 134 -1.30 -11.68 -2.66
C PHE A 134 -2.21 -12.02 -3.84
N ASN A 135 -1.72 -12.82 -4.79
CA ASN A 135 -2.47 -13.24 -5.98
C ASN A 135 -2.67 -14.75 -6.07
N HIS A 136 -1.91 -15.53 -5.30
CA HIS A 136 -1.94 -17.00 -5.41
C HIS A 136 -1.62 -17.65 -4.06
N PRO A 137 -2.19 -18.83 -3.73
CA PRO A 137 -1.88 -19.54 -2.48
C PRO A 137 -0.38 -19.78 -2.23
N ARG A 138 0.40 -20.00 -3.30
CA ARG A 138 1.85 -20.17 -3.19
C ARG A 138 2.62 -18.96 -2.65
N GLU A 139 2.01 -17.80 -2.61
CA GLU A 139 2.59 -16.60 -1.99
C GLU A 139 2.38 -16.57 -0.47
N LEU A 140 1.48 -17.43 0.07
CA LEU A 140 1.22 -17.57 1.51
C LEU A 140 2.28 -18.49 2.16
N THR A 141 3.51 -18.05 2.14
CA THR A 141 4.63 -18.75 2.80
C THR A 141 4.61 -18.51 4.31
N ALA A 142 5.30 -19.32 5.09
CA ALA A 142 5.43 -19.12 6.54
C ALA A 142 5.94 -17.71 6.88
N ASP A 143 6.93 -17.21 6.14
CA ASP A 143 7.53 -15.90 6.37
C ASP A 143 6.55 -14.77 6.01
N SER A 144 5.81 -14.90 4.90
CA SER A 144 4.81 -13.90 4.49
C SER A 144 3.65 -13.82 5.49
N LEU A 145 3.20 -14.96 6.00
CA LEU A 145 2.15 -15.03 7.03
C LEU A 145 2.65 -14.48 8.36
N GLU A 146 3.90 -14.74 8.73
CA GLU A 146 4.51 -14.19 9.94
C GLU A 146 4.63 -12.67 9.86
N ALA A 147 5.04 -12.11 8.71
CA ALA A 147 5.06 -10.66 8.50
C ALA A 147 3.66 -10.04 8.70
N CYS A 148 2.62 -10.65 8.13
CA CYS A 148 1.23 -10.23 8.33
C CYS A 148 0.77 -10.41 9.79
N ARG A 149 1.24 -11.46 10.49
CA ARG A 149 0.93 -11.68 11.90
C ARG A 149 1.49 -10.56 12.78
N ARG A 150 2.75 -10.12 12.53
CA ARG A 150 3.38 -9.01 13.26
C ARG A 150 2.56 -7.72 13.13
N LEU A 151 2.13 -7.38 11.93
CA LEU A 151 1.26 -6.21 11.70
C LEU A 151 -0.02 -6.30 12.54
N ARG A 152 -0.74 -7.44 12.47
CA ARG A 152 -2.00 -7.64 13.18
C ARG A 152 -1.83 -7.70 14.70
N ALA A 153 -0.73 -8.26 15.18
CA ALA A 153 -0.41 -8.30 16.62
C ALA A 153 -0.22 -6.89 17.20
N ASN A 154 0.15 -5.94 16.36
CA ASN A 154 0.30 -4.52 16.71
C ASN A 154 -0.93 -3.66 16.33
N GLY A 155 -2.10 -4.28 16.18
CA GLY A 155 -3.37 -3.59 15.97
C GLY A 155 -3.63 -3.10 14.55
N ILE A 156 -2.77 -3.42 13.58
CA ILE A 156 -2.90 -2.95 12.20
C ILE A 156 -3.77 -3.93 11.39
N PRO A 157 -4.94 -3.51 10.89
CA PRO A 157 -5.74 -4.32 9.99
C PRO A 157 -5.00 -4.60 8.68
N VAL A 158 -5.01 -5.87 8.23
CA VAL A 158 -4.35 -6.28 6.98
C VAL A 158 -5.40 -6.64 5.94
N LEU A 159 -5.40 -5.89 4.84
CA LEU A 159 -6.28 -6.07 3.69
C LEU A 159 -5.49 -6.66 2.52
N ASN A 160 -6.13 -7.49 1.71
CA ASN A 160 -5.54 -8.03 0.49
C ASN A 160 -6.19 -7.47 -0.77
N GLN A 161 -5.36 -7.14 -1.74
CA GLN A 161 -5.74 -6.88 -3.12
C GLN A 161 -5.29 -8.07 -3.97
N THR A 162 -6.17 -8.56 -4.84
CA THR A 162 -5.84 -9.63 -5.78
C THR A 162 -6.10 -9.16 -7.20
N VAL A 163 -5.22 -9.47 -8.13
CA VAL A 163 -5.42 -9.25 -9.56
C VAL A 163 -5.74 -10.60 -10.21
N LEU A 164 -6.81 -10.67 -11.01
CA LEU A 164 -7.12 -11.83 -11.84
C LEU A 164 -6.09 -11.95 -12.97
N LEU A 165 -5.38 -13.07 -12.99
CA LEU A 165 -4.30 -13.35 -13.92
C LEU A 165 -4.60 -14.66 -14.67
N LYS A 166 -4.87 -14.54 -15.98
CA LYS A 166 -5.18 -15.69 -16.83
C LYS A 166 -4.06 -16.73 -16.76
N GLY A 167 -4.46 -17.98 -16.54
CA GLY A 167 -3.56 -19.13 -16.42
C GLY A 167 -2.73 -19.17 -15.15
N VAL A 168 -3.04 -18.30 -14.15
CA VAL A 168 -2.35 -18.26 -12.86
C VAL A 168 -3.35 -18.49 -11.71
N ASN A 169 -4.37 -17.64 -11.61
CA ASN A 169 -5.34 -17.69 -10.53
C ASN A 169 -6.79 -17.48 -11.02
N ASP A 170 -7.08 -17.77 -12.28
CA ASP A 170 -8.40 -17.60 -12.90
C ASP A 170 -9.31 -18.84 -12.75
N ASP A 171 -8.89 -19.82 -11.94
CA ASP A 171 -9.73 -20.94 -11.56
C ASP A 171 -10.60 -20.54 -10.35
N PRO A 172 -11.96 -20.68 -10.42
CA PRO A 172 -12.84 -20.24 -9.34
C PRO A 172 -12.68 -21.06 -8.05
N VAL A 173 -12.33 -22.33 -8.13
CA VAL A 173 -12.12 -23.18 -6.94
C VAL A 173 -10.85 -22.75 -6.24
N LEU A 174 -9.75 -22.58 -6.98
CA LEU A 174 -8.50 -22.07 -6.45
C LEU A 174 -8.68 -20.72 -5.76
N LEU A 175 -9.44 -19.80 -6.38
CA LEU A 175 -9.70 -18.48 -5.80
C LEU A 175 -10.54 -18.57 -4.52
N ALA A 176 -11.56 -19.43 -4.48
CA ALA A 176 -12.38 -19.60 -3.29
C ALA A 176 -11.54 -20.13 -2.12
N ASP A 177 -10.74 -21.17 -2.35
CA ASP A 177 -9.84 -21.73 -1.34
C ASP A 177 -8.79 -20.69 -0.90
N PHE A 178 -8.23 -19.95 -1.84
CA PHE A 178 -7.27 -18.88 -1.55
C PHE A 178 -7.86 -17.77 -0.66
N PHE A 179 -9.05 -17.30 -0.98
CA PHE A 179 -9.71 -16.27 -0.15
C PHE A 179 -10.12 -16.80 1.22
N HIS A 180 -10.51 -18.08 1.30
CA HIS A 180 -10.75 -18.73 2.58
C HIS A 180 -9.46 -18.81 3.42
N GLU A 181 -8.35 -19.20 2.82
CA GLU A 181 -7.05 -19.26 3.48
C GLU A 181 -6.59 -17.88 3.97
N LEU A 182 -6.70 -16.83 3.15
CA LEU A 182 -6.45 -15.45 3.58
C LEU A 182 -7.28 -15.09 4.80
N ALA A 183 -8.60 -15.36 4.77
CA ALA A 183 -9.50 -15.05 5.86
C ALA A 183 -9.16 -15.85 7.13
N ALA A 184 -8.79 -17.14 7.01
CA ALA A 184 -8.34 -17.97 8.12
C ALA A 184 -7.10 -17.38 8.81
N HIS A 185 -6.21 -16.75 8.05
CA HIS A 185 -5.07 -15.99 8.54
C HIS A 185 -5.41 -14.54 8.92
N ARG A 186 -6.71 -14.17 8.96
CA ARG A 186 -7.19 -12.81 9.28
C ARG A 186 -6.58 -11.73 8.36
N ILE A 187 -6.32 -12.06 7.11
CA ILE A 187 -6.00 -11.16 6.03
C ILE A 187 -7.28 -11.00 5.22
N LEU A 188 -7.87 -9.80 5.24
CA LEU A 188 -9.19 -9.59 4.65
C LEU A 188 -9.10 -9.44 3.13
N PRO A 189 -9.69 -10.33 2.32
CA PRO A 189 -9.85 -10.09 0.89
C PRO A 189 -10.68 -8.81 0.68
N HIS A 190 -10.11 -7.80 0.03
CA HIS A 190 -10.70 -6.47 -0.06
C HIS A 190 -11.01 -6.05 -1.50
N TYR A 191 -10.05 -6.24 -2.42
CA TYR A 191 -10.24 -5.96 -3.83
C TYR A 191 -9.88 -7.17 -4.69
N LEU A 192 -10.69 -7.37 -5.73
CA LEU A 192 -10.38 -8.25 -6.85
C LEU A 192 -10.35 -7.40 -8.11
N PHE A 193 -9.15 -7.17 -8.65
CA PHE A 193 -8.96 -6.37 -9.84
C PHE A 193 -8.95 -7.23 -11.10
N HIS A 194 -9.65 -6.78 -12.11
CA HIS A 194 -9.47 -7.23 -13.48
C HIS A 194 -8.49 -6.31 -14.20
N ILE A 195 -7.58 -6.86 -14.98
CA ILE A 195 -6.67 -6.06 -15.79
C ILE A 195 -7.46 -5.52 -16.99
N ASP A 196 -7.45 -4.20 -17.15
CA ASP A 196 -7.97 -3.58 -18.37
C ASP A 196 -7.11 -4.01 -19.58
N PRO A 197 -7.72 -4.22 -20.77
CA PRO A 197 -7.00 -4.63 -21.98
C PRO A 197 -5.99 -3.61 -22.46
#